data_28c8ab5d76153d0fc5147fbcf1ea6dbf
#
_entry.id   28c8ab5d76153d0fc5147fbcf1ea6dbf
#
_cell.length_a   1.000
_cell.length_b   1.000
_cell.length_c   1.000
_cell.angle_alpha   90.00
_cell.angle_beta   90.00
_cell.angle_gamma   90.00
#
_symmetry.space_group_name_H-M   'P 1'
#
loop_
_entity.id
_entity.type
_entity.pdbx_description
1 polymer ?
#
loop_
_entity_poly.entity_id
_entity_poly.type
_entity_poly.pdbx_seq_one_letter_code
_entity_poly.pdbx_strand_id
1 'polypeptide(L)'
;YTQAFGKKHGATLGVVFSPGHDLGNDSNVQDQLGDSNTGATINSRDTVATFGSPMSLGVGLSYVYDNRLTIGADFTFQKWSSVTYMNTKNAFCNRTKIALGAEFLPNPMGRSYLAHVKYRLGAYYSQPYYKIDGVRAADEYGVTAGFGLPIPRTRSVLSLSAQYVRTKGKTAAFLNENTLRVCVGVTFNERWFFKRKVD
;
A
#
# COMPACT_ATOMS: atom_id res chain seq x y z
N TYR A 1 9.69 -18.02 0.96
CA TYR A 1 10.51 -19.05 0.30
C TYR A 1 11.07 -18.52 -1.01
N THR A 2 12.39 -18.63 -1.20
CA THR A 2 13.08 -18.18 -2.42
C THR A 2 13.79 -19.38 -3.05
N GLN A 3 13.62 -19.56 -4.35
CA GLN A 3 14.27 -20.62 -5.11
C GLN A 3 14.88 -20.07 -6.39
N ALA A 4 16.15 -20.41 -6.64
CA ALA A 4 16.81 -20.11 -7.88
C ALA A 4 16.70 -21.32 -8.84
N PHE A 5 16.37 -21.05 -10.09
CA PHE A 5 16.28 -22.06 -11.15
C PHE A 5 17.38 -21.79 -12.18
N GLY A 6 18.50 -22.50 -12.07
CA GLY A 6 19.68 -22.23 -12.89
C GLY A 6 20.38 -20.91 -12.51
N LYS A 7 21.15 -20.36 -13.46
CA LYS A 7 21.97 -19.13 -13.21
C LYS A 7 21.22 -17.81 -13.40
N LYS A 8 20.04 -17.83 -14.02
CA LYS A 8 19.36 -16.60 -14.48
C LYS A 8 17.94 -16.43 -13.94
N HIS A 9 17.35 -17.42 -13.32
CA HIS A 9 15.97 -17.42 -12.91
C HIS A 9 15.86 -17.52 -11.39
N GLY A 10 15.08 -16.66 -10.78
CA GLY A 10 14.74 -16.71 -9.36
C GLY A 10 13.25 -16.47 -9.15
N ALA A 11 12.64 -17.22 -8.25
CA ALA A 11 11.28 -17.00 -7.82
C ALA A 11 11.23 -16.91 -6.30
N THR A 12 10.42 -15.99 -5.79
CA THR A 12 10.17 -15.81 -4.36
C THR A 12 8.68 -15.83 -4.10
N LEU A 13 8.25 -16.70 -3.21
CA LEU A 13 6.89 -16.74 -2.69
C LEU A 13 6.89 -16.22 -1.26
N GLY A 14 6.05 -15.24 -0.98
CA GLY A 14 5.82 -14.69 0.34
C GLY A 14 4.37 -14.91 0.78
N VAL A 15 4.18 -15.30 2.03
CA VAL A 15 2.86 -15.40 2.66
C VAL A 15 2.92 -14.68 3.98
N VAL A 16 1.93 -13.82 4.23
CA VAL A 16 1.77 -13.07 5.48
C VAL A 16 0.38 -13.35 6.01
N PHE A 17 0.29 -13.73 7.28
CA PHE A 17 -0.97 -13.91 7.97
C PHE A 17 -0.95 -13.13 9.27
N SER A 18 -2.03 -12.37 9.53
CA SER A 18 -2.26 -11.67 10.78
C SER A 18 -3.65 -12.07 11.29
N PRO A 19 -3.75 -12.69 12.47
CA PRO A 19 -5.05 -13.00 13.07
C PRO A 19 -5.76 -11.69 13.44
N GLY A 20 -7.07 -11.68 13.27
CA GLY A 20 -7.91 -10.59 13.77
C GLY A 20 -8.00 -10.67 15.29
N HIS A 21 -8.02 -9.53 15.94
CA HIS A 21 -8.20 -9.43 17.39
C HIS A 21 -8.91 -8.13 17.76
N ASP A 22 -9.59 -8.16 18.88
CA ASP A 22 -10.16 -6.96 19.46
C ASP A 22 -9.07 -6.20 20.22
N LEU A 23 -9.01 -4.90 20.01
CA LEU A 23 -8.11 -4.01 20.74
C LEU A 23 -8.77 -3.73 22.10
N GLY A 24 -8.10 -4.13 23.17
CA GLY A 24 -8.51 -3.79 24.54
C GLY A 24 -8.26 -2.30 24.77
N ASN A 25 -9.24 -1.48 24.47
CA ASN A 25 -9.19 -0.04 24.72
C ASN A 25 -10.41 0.37 25.55
N ASP A 26 -10.18 1.17 26.55
CA ASP A 26 -11.19 1.84 27.36
C ASP A 26 -11.55 3.20 26.74
N SER A 27 -11.80 3.25 25.42
CA SER A 27 -12.18 4.50 24.79
C SER A 27 -13.67 4.78 25.02
N ASN A 28 -13.95 5.98 25.56
CA ASN A 28 -15.29 6.49 25.72
C ASN A 28 -15.61 7.43 24.54
N VAL A 29 -16.78 7.23 23.95
CA VAL A 29 -17.34 8.18 22.97
C VAL A 29 -18.42 8.97 23.70
N GLN A 30 -18.24 10.29 23.74
CA GLN A 30 -19.18 11.20 24.31
C GLN A 30 -19.89 11.96 23.19
N ASP A 31 -21.18 11.70 23.02
CA ASP A 31 -22.04 12.47 22.13
C ASP A 31 -22.75 13.58 22.94
N GLN A 32 -22.47 14.83 22.58
CA GLN A 32 -23.12 15.99 23.18
C GLN A 32 -24.02 16.69 22.15
N LEU A 33 -25.30 16.72 22.42
CA LEU A 33 -26.24 17.54 21.66
C LEU A 33 -26.51 18.84 22.46
N GLY A 34 -26.06 19.95 21.92
CA GLY A 34 -26.22 21.27 22.54
C GLY A 34 -27.20 22.15 21.78
N ASP A 35 -27.94 22.98 22.49
CA ASP A 35 -28.72 24.07 21.90
C ASP A 35 -27.80 25.29 21.70
N SER A 36 -27.60 25.69 20.44
CA SER A 36 -26.72 26.80 20.07
C SER A 36 -27.23 28.18 20.60
N ASN A 37 -28.51 28.29 20.97
CA ASN A 37 -29.10 29.52 21.45
C ASN A 37 -28.93 29.68 22.96
N THR A 38 -28.98 28.59 23.71
CA THR A 38 -28.92 28.62 25.18
C THR A 38 -27.56 28.14 25.72
N GLY A 39 -26.71 27.51 24.91
CA GLY A 39 -25.46 26.90 25.32
C GLY A 39 -25.64 25.67 26.23
N ALA A 40 -26.88 25.25 26.44
CA ALA A 40 -27.19 24.12 27.30
C ALA A 40 -26.97 22.76 26.56
N THR A 41 -26.34 21.82 27.22
CA THR A 41 -26.26 20.42 26.73
C THR A 41 -27.59 19.71 26.97
N ILE A 42 -28.29 19.35 25.90
CA ILE A 42 -29.60 18.70 25.96
C ILE A 42 -29.47 17.21 26.28
N ASN A 43 -28.45 16.54 25.67
CA ASN A 43 -28.14 15.15 25.92
C ASN A 43 -26.63 14.92 25.95
N SER A 44 -26.15 14.15 26.91
CA SER A 44 -24.80 13.62 26.96
C SER A 44 -24.88 12.10 27.10
N ARG A 45 -24.25 11.37 26.20
CA ARG A 45 -24.19 9.92 26.21
C ARG A 45 -22.75 9.47 26.20
N ASP A 46 -22.32 8.80 27.25
CA ASP A 46 -21.02 8.12 27.31
C ASP A 46 -21.20 6.67 26.90
N THR A 47 -20.48 6.25 25.89
CA THR A 47 -20.49 4.86 25.41
C THR A 47 -19.06 4.34 25.35
N VAL A 48 -18.82 3.20 26.00
CA VAL A 48 -17.57 2.47 25.85
C VAL A 48 -17.50 1.93 24.43
N ALA A 49 -16.51 2.35 23.65
CA ALA A 49 -16.34 1.93 22.27
C ALA A 49 -15.34 0.78 22.19
N THR A 50 -15.73 -0.32 21.55
CA THR A 50 -14.82 -1.40 21.19
C THR A 50 -14.36 -1.23 19.75
N PHE A 51 -13.09 -1.51 19.53
CA PHE A 51 -12.46 -1.47 18.21
C PHE A 51 -11.64 -2.74 17.99
N GLY A 52 -11.73 -3.32 16.80
CA GLY A 52 -11.00 -4.55 16.46
C GLY A 52 -10.08 -4.37 15.25
N SER A 53 -9.10 -5.25 15.15
CA SER A 53 -8.23 -5.41 13.98
C SER A 53 -8.72 -6.58 13.12
N PRO A 54 -8.77 -6.44 11.78
CA PRO A 54 -9.24 -7.51 10.90
C PRO A 54 -8.20 -8.63 10.79
N MET A 55 -8.67 -9.85 10.57
CA MET A 55 -7.82 -10.92 10.06
C MET A 55 -7.35 -10.53 8.66
N SER A 56 -6.05 -10.64 8.39
CA SER A 56 -5.48 -10.37 7.08
C SER A 56 -4.63 -11.53 6.57
N LEU A 57 -4.72 -11.77 5.26
CA LEU A 57 -3.93 -12.73 4.52
C LEU A 57 -3.32 -12.01 3.31
N GLY A 58 -2.00 -12.10 3.19
CA GLY A 58 -1.25 -11.60 2.04
C GLY A 58 -0.47 -12.73 1.37
N VAL A 59 -0.52 -12.79 0.05
CA VAL A 59 0.28 -13.71 -0.76
C VAL A 59 0.96 -12.90 -1.86
N GLY A 60 2.29 -13.02 -1.95
CA GLY A 60 3.09 -12.33 -2.96
C GLY A 60 3.98 -13.31 -3.71
N LEU A 61 4.07 -13.12 -5.01
CA LEU A 61 4.96 -13.84 -5.89
C LEU A 61 5.87 -12.85 -6.61
N SER A 62 7.18 -13.11 -6.61
CA SER A 62 8.15 -12.33 -7.37
C SER A 62 8.98 -13.28 -8.22
N TYR A 63 9.19 -12.91 -9.48
CA TYR A 63 10.03 -13.61 -10.41
C TYR A 63 11.11 -12.68 -10.96
N VAL A 64 12.36 -13.15 -10.93
CA VAL A 64 13.53 -12.40 -11.39
C VAL A 64 14.18 -13.16 -12.55
N TYR A 65 14.44 -12.46 -13.63
CA TYR A 65 15.17 -12.97 -14.78
C TYR A 65 16.45 -12.18 -15.01
N ASP A 66 17.60 -12.88 -14.95
CA ASP A 66 18.95 -12.37 -15.27
C ASP A 66 19.31 -11.05 -14.53
N ASN A 67 18.75 -10.81 -13.34
CA ASN A 67 18.84 -9.55 -12.59
C ASN A 67 18.44 -8.30 -13.41
N ARG A 68 17.74 -8.49 -14.52
CA ARG A 68 17.33 -7.43 -15.45
C ARG A 68 15.84 -7.19 -15.46
N LEU A 69 15.06 -8.24 -15.31
CA LEU A 69 13.61 -8.15 -15.26
C LEU A 69 13.12 -8.75 -13.94
N THR A 70 12.37 -7.96 -13.19
CA THR A 70 11.65 -8.44 -12.01
C THR A 70 10.16 -8.20 -12.24
N ILE A 71 9.35 -9.23 -12.05
CA ILE A 71 7.89 -9.16 -12.11
C ILE A 71 7.37 -9.60 -10.75
N GLY A 72 6.43 -8.85 -10.21
CA GLY A 72 5.78 -9.15 -8.93
C GLY A 72 4.28 -9.11 -9.03
N ALA A 73 3.63 -9.97 -8.25
CA ALA A 73 2.18 -9.99 -8.07
C ALA A 73 1.87 -10.17 -6.60
N ASP A 74 0.98 -9.35 -6.07
CA ASP A 74 0.55 -9.37 -4.68
C ASP A 74 -0.97 -9.45 -4.59
N PHE A 75 -1.45 -10.31 -3.71
CA PHE A 75 -2.85 -10.42 -3.31
C PHE A 75 -2.96 -10.19 -1.81
N THR A 76 -3.85 -9.32 -1.40
CA THR A 76 -4.14 -9.06 0.01
C THR A 76 -5.64 -9.16 0.25
N PHE A 77 -6.02 -9.95 1.25
CA PHE A 77 -7.39 -10.07 1.73
C PHE A 77 -7.46 -9.67 3.21
N GLN A 78 -8.44 -8.84 3.56
CA GLN A 78 -8.69 -8.43 4.94
C GLN A 78 -10.18 -8.62 5.28
N LYS A 79 -10.45 -9.36 6.35
CA LYS A 79 -11.81 -9.68 6.79
C LYS A 79 -12.34 -8.61 7.75
N TRP A 80 -12.65 -7.45 7.21
CA TRP A 80 -13.20 -6.32 7.99
C TRP A 80 -14.65 -6.53 8.44
N SER A 81 -15.42 -7.42 7.80
CA SER A 81 -16.81 -7.69 8.18
C SER A 81 -16.96 -8.28 9.59
N SER A 82 -15.90 -8.90 10.13
CA SER A 82 -15.90 -9.46 11.48
C SER A 82 -15.45 -8.47 12.56
N VAL A 83 -14.99 -7.28 12.17
CA VAL A 83 -14.50 -6.26 13.09
C VAL A 83 -15.66 -5.54 13.75
N THR A 84 -15.61 -5.43 15.08
CA THR A 84 -16.52 -4.60 15.85
C THR A 84 -16.00 -3.16 15.84
N TYR A 85 -16.87 -2.22 15.54
CA TYR A 85 -16.58 -0.78 15.57
C TYR A 85 -17.68 -0.05 16.33
N MET A 86 -17.33 0.67 17.38
CA MET A 86 -18.30 1.35 18.27
C MET A 86 -19.47 0.44 18.66
N ASN A 87 -19.17 -0.77 19.12
CA ASN A 87 -20.14 -1.81 19.50
C ASN A 87 -21.07 -2.30 18.37
N THR A 88 -20.82 -1.87 17.11
CA THR A 88 -21.60 -2.29 15.95
C THR A 88 -20.83 -3.33 15.14
N LYS A 89 -21.46 -4.47 14.89
CA LYS A 89 -20.94 -5.52 13.99
C LYS A 89 -21.32 -5.21 12.56
N ASN A 90 -20.52 -5.70 11.58
CA ASN A 90 -20.76 -5.50 10.15
C ASN A 90 -20.77 -4.03 9.68
N ALA A 91 -20.19 -3.12 10.45
CA ALA A 91 -19.99 -1.72 10.05
C ALA A 91 -19.13 -1.63 8.77
N PHE A 92 -18.26 -2.61 8.56
CA PHE A 92 -17.32 -2.66 7.45
C PHE A 92 -17.62 -3.82 6.48
N CYS A 93 -16.98 -3.80 5.33
CA CYS A 93 -16.96 -4.88 4.35
C CYS A 93 -15.53 -5.39 4.10
N ASN A 94 -15.42 -6.65 3.66
CA ASN A 94 -14.11 -7.24 3.38
C ASN A 94 -13.37 -6.45 2.30
N ARG A 95 -12.07 -6.28 2.48
CA ARG A 95 -11.18 -5.62 1.54
C ARG A 95 -10.39 -6.66 0.76
N THR A 96 -10.34 -6.49 -0.56
CA THR A 96 -9.45 -7.24 -1.44
C THR A 96 -8.59 -6.25 -2.21
N LYS A 97 -7.28 -6.53 -2.29
CA LYS A 97 -6.34 -5.76 -3.09
C LYS A 97 -5.50 -6.72 -3.92
N ILE A 98 -5.36 -6.40 -5.20
CA ILE A 98 -4.48 -7.10 -6.15
C ILE A 98 -3.54 -6.06 -6.72
N ALA A 99 -2.24 -6.36 -6.76
CA ALA A 99 -1.24 -5.50 -7.37
C ALA A 99 -0.31 -6.31 -8.26
N LEU A 100 0.07 -5.72 -9.38
CA LEU A 100 1.02 -6.26 -10.34
C LEU A 100 2.09 -5.21 -10.60
N GLY A 101 3.35 -5.61 -10.71
CA GLY A 101 4.44 -4.70 -10.99
C GLY A 101 5.55 -5.36 -11.79
N ALA A 102 6.28 -4.56 -12.54
CA ALA A 102 7.46 -4.97 -13.26
C ALA A 102 8.55 -3.90 -13.16
N GLU A 103 9.79 -4.32 -12.95
CA GLU A 103 11.00 -3.51 -13.04
C GLU A 103 11.92 -4.10 -14.12
N PHE A 104 12.35 -3.27 -15.04
CA PHE A 104 13.26 -3.63 -16.10
C PHE A 104 14.53 -2.80 -16.08
N LEU A 105 15.69 -3.44 -16.07
CA LEU A 105 17.02 -2.87 -16.18
C LEU A 105 17.67 -3.35 -17.49
N PRO A 106 17.81 -2.50 -18.52
CA PRO A 106 18.22 -2.95 -19.85
C PRO A 106 19.58 -3.65 -19.87
N ASN A 107 20.61 -3.04 -19.32
CA ASN A 107 21.94 -3.63 -19.26
C ASN A 107 22.78 -3.06 -18.11
N PRO A 108 22.99 -3.81 -17.02
CA PRO A 108 23.77 -3.34 -15.87
C PRO A 108 25.26 -3.10 -16.18
N MET A 109 25.78 -3.64 -17.28
CA MET A 109 27.18 -3.48 -17.74
C MET A 109 27.29 -2.59 -18.99
N GLY A 110 26.21 -1.96 -19.43
CA GLY A 110 26.19 -1.10 -20.60
C GLY A 110 27.04 0.17 -20.40
N ARG A 111 27.53 0.76 -21.48
CA ARG A 111 28.24 2.05 -21.43
C ARG A 111 27.31 3.25 -21.40
N SER A 112 26.07 3.08 -21.87
CA SER A 112 25.07 4.15 -21.92
C SER A 112 24.42 4.35 -20.55
N TYR A 113 24.18 5.59 -20.15
CA TYR A 113 23.45 5.92 -18.92
C TYR A 113 22.04 5.31 -18.89
N LEU A 114 21.31 5.37 -20.02
CA LEU A 114 19.97 4.81 -20.13
C LEU A 114 19.92 3.29 -19.94
N ALA A 115 21.04 2.59 -20.15
CA ALA A 115 21.13 1.16 -19.89
C ALA A 115 21.13 0.82 -18.40
N HIS A 116 21.46 1.76 -17.53
CA HIS A 116 21.46 1.63 -16.08
C HIS A 116 20.18 2.17 -15.41
N VAL A 117 19.31 2.81 -16.19
CA VAL A 117 18.02 3.30 -15.70
C VAL A 117 17.09 2.12 -15.47
N LYS A 118 16.47 2.08 -14.29
CA LYS A 118 15.43 1.12 -13.96
C LYS A 118 14.07 1.66 -14.40
N TYR A 119 13.40 0.93 -15.27
CA TYR A 119 12.06 1.26 -15.76
C TYR A 119 11.05 0.46 -14.95
N ARG A 120 10.05 1.12 -14.38
CA ARG A 120 9.05 0.52 -13.50
C ARG A 120 7.66 0.79 -14.01
N LEU A 121 6.84 -0.25 -14.06
CA LEU A 121 5.43 -0.18 -14.37
C LEU A 121 4.64 -0.99 -13.34
N GLY A 122 3.46 -0.54 -13.01
CA GLY A 122 2.58 -1.26 -12.09
C GLY A 122 1.13 -0.91 -12.30
N ALA A 123 0.26 -1.81 -11.83
CA ALA A 123 -1.16 -1.60 -11.78
C ALA A 123 -1.71 -2.27 -10.52
N TYR A 124 -2.77 -1.71 -9.96
CA TYR A 124 -3.47 -2.32 -8.84
C TYR A 124 -4.96 -2.07 -8.89
N TYR A 125 -5.68 -2.97 -8.25
CA TYR A 125 -7.09 -2.86 -7.94
C TYR A 125 -7.28 -3.02 -6.43
N SER A 126 -8.06 -2.16 -5.80
CA SER A 126 -8.35 -2.22 -4.38
C SER A 126 -9.83 -1.95 -4.12
N GLN A 127 -10.45 -2.83 -3.36
CA GLN A 127 -11.80 -2.61 -2.83
C GLN A 127 -11.69 -1.91 -1.48
N PRO A 128 -12.54 -0.90 -1.18
CA PRO A 128 -12.57 -0.28 0.13
C PRO A 128 -13.19 -1.22 1.17
N TYR A 129 -12.81 -1.03 2.43
CA TYR A 129 -13.38 -1.78 3.56
C TYR A 129 -14.57 -1.07 4.21
N TYR A 130 -14.76 0.21 3.96
CA TYR A 130 -15.81 1.02 4.58
C TYR A 130 -17.07 1.09 3.71
N LYS A 131 -18.18 1.34 4.38
CA LYS A 131 -19.50 1.56 3.78
C LYS A 131 -19.94 3.00 4.08
N ILE A 132 -20.71 3.57 3.18
CA ILE A 132 -21.43 4.83 3.37
C ILE A 132 -22.90 4.52 3.10
N ASP A 133 -23.78 4.81 4.03
CA ASP A 133 -25.21 4.49 3.98
C ASP A 133 -25.49 3.00 3.64
N GLY A 134 -24.71 2.10 4.26
CA GLY A 134 -24.84 0.66 4.06
C GLY A 134 -24.29 0.12 2.75
N VAL A 135 -23.89 0.98 1.81
CA VAL A 135 -23.32 0.62 0.51
C VAL A 135 -21.80 0.68 0.57
N ARG A 136 -21.13 -0.32 -0.02
CA ARG A 136 -19.66 -0.30 -0.16
C ARG A 136 -19.24 0.92 -0.96
N ALA A 137 -18.24 1.65 -0.46
CA ALA A 137 -17.67 2.81 -1.12
C ALA A 137 -17.04 2.47 -2.50
N ALA A 138 -16.44 3.46 -3.12
CA ALA A 138 -15.91 3.36 -4.48
C ALA A 138 -14.71 2.43 -4.60
N ASP A 139 -14.67 1.60 -5.63
CA ASP A 139 -13.51 0.77 -5.97
C ASP A 139 -12.41 1.64 -6.58
N GLU A 140 -11.16 1.30 -6.30
CA GLU A 140 -9.97 2.06 -6.69
C GLU A 140 -9.13 1.26 -7.71
N TYR A 141 -8.81 1.89 -8.83
CA TYR A 141 -7.94 1.37 -9.88
C TYR A 141 -6.75 2.31 -10.04
N GLY A 142 -5.55 1.79 -9.96
CA GLY A 142 -4.35 2.59 -10.10
C GLY A 142 -3.39 2.00 -11.11
N VAL A 143 -2.75 2.89 -11.89
CA VAL A 143 -1.60 2.55 -12.73
C VAL A 143 -0.43 3.43 -12.32
N THR A 144 0.78 2.87 -12.35
CA THR A 144 1.99 3.54 -11.94
C THR A 144 3.07 3.36 -12.99
N ALA A 145 3.84 4.41 -13.22
CA ALA A 145 5.04 4.36 -14.03
C ALA A 145 6.17 5.10 -13.30
N GLY A 146 7.42 4.64 -13.46
CA GLY A 146 8.53 5.26 -12.76
C GLY A 146 9.89 4.90 -13.34
N PHE A 147 10.87 5.72 -12.95
CA PHE A 147 12.26 5.58 -13.32
C PHE A 147 13.14 5.58 -12.09
N GLY A 148 14.10 4.67 -12.05
CA GLY A 148 15.18 4.68 -11.06
C GLY A 148 16.47 5.13 -11.76
N LEU A 149 16.89 6.35 -11.50
CA LEU A 149 18.04 7.01 -12.11
C LEU A 149 19.28 6.83 -11.21
N PRO A 150 20.26 6.02 -11.58
CA PRO A 150 21.47 5.88 -10.77
C PRO A 150 22.28 7.18 -10.80
N ILE A 151 22.74 7.63 -9.63
CA ILE A 151 23.60 8.82 -9.53
C ILE A 151 25.05 8.38 -9.83
N PRO A 152 25.69 8.96 -10.88
CA PRO A 152 27.04 8.59 -11.25
C PRO A 152 28.03 8.71 -10.08
N ARG A 153 28.98 7.78 -9.99
CA ARG A 153 30.02 7.69 -8.96
C ARG A 153 29.55 7.43 -7.53
N THR A 154 28.25 7.24 -7.34
CA THR A 154 27.66 6.83 -6.05
C THR A 154 26.87 5.54 -6.22
N ARG A 155 26.40 4.96 -5.12
CA ARG A 155 25.43 3.85 -5.16
C ARG A 155 24.01 4.35 -4.92
N SER A 156 23.83 5.66 -4.94
CA SER A 156 22.57 6.33 -4.69
C SER A 156 21.69 6.31 -5.94
N VAL A 157 20.37 6.31 -5.74
CA VAL A 157 19.38 6.26 -6.83
C VAL A 157 18.35 7.35 -6.62
N LEU A 158 18.10 8.15 -7.63
CA LEU A 158 16.98 9.07 -7.72
C LEU A 158 15.78 8.34 -8.34
N SER A 159 14.69 8.24 -7.62
CA SER A 159 13.45 7.61 -8.08
C SER A 159 12.42 8.68 -8.43
N LEU A 160 11.92 8.64 -9.66
CA LEU A 160 10.81 9.46 -10.15
C LEU A 160 9.64 8.53 -10.46
N SER A 161 8.45 8.83 -9.98
CA SER A 161 7.27 8.02 -10.31
C SER A 161 6.03 8.88 -10.43
N ALA A 162 5.13 8.47 -11.31
CA ALA A 162 3.80 9.00 -11.46
C ALA A 162 2.78 7.88 -11.25
N GLN A 163 1.69 8.20 -10.58
CA GLN A 163 0.58 7.31 -10.31
C GLN A 163 -0.72 8.00 -10.73
N TYR A 164 -1.50 7.33 -11.55
CA TYR A 164 -2.86 7.73 -11.87
C TYR A 164 -3.82 6.78 -11.18
N VAL A 165 -4.74 7.32 -10.40
CA VAL A 165 -5.74 6.58 -9.63
C VAL A 165 -7.11 7.02 -10.06
N ARG A 166 -7.97 6.07 -10.38
CA ARG A 166 -9.38 6.28 -10.63
C ARG A 166 -10.20 5.59 -9.56
N THR A 167 -10.98 6.37 -8.84
CA THR A 167 -11.96 5.91 -7.86
C THR A 167 -13.34 5.90 -8.53
N LYS A 168 -13.98 4.74 -8.57
CA LYS A 168 -15.29 4.57 -9.22
C LYS A 168 -16.36 4.20 -8.19
N GLY A 169 -17.27 5.12 -7.94
CA GLY A 169 -18.45 4.89 -7.09
C GLY A 169 -19.40 3.83 -7.65
N LYS A 170 -19.99 3.03 -6.80
CA LYS A 170 -20.97 1.99 -7.18
C LYS A 170 -22.37 2.52 -7.34
N THR A 171 -22.66 3.69 -6.80
CA THR A 171 -23.98 4.34 -6.82
C THR A 171 -23.83 5.79 -7.26
N ALA A 172 -24.86 6.39 -7.83
CA ALA A 172 -24.86 7.78 -8.25
C ALA A 172 -24.59 8.79 -7.11
N ALA A 173 -24.73 8.36 -5.85
CA ALA A 173 -24.39 9.16 -4.67
C ALA A 173 -22.88 9.30 -4.43
N PHE A 174 -22.04 8.47 -5.07
CA PHE A 174 -20.59 8.55 -4.91
C PHE A 174 -19.96 9.29 -6.08
N LEU A 175 -19.12 10.26 -5.77
CA LEU A 175 -18.31 10.97 -6.74
C LEU A 175 -17.27 10.03 -7.36
N ASN A 176 -17.12 10.11 -8.68
CA ASN A 176 -15.97 9.53 -9.35
C ASN A 176 -14.81 10.52 -9.24
N GLU A 177 -13.66 10.01 -8.80
CA GLU A 177 -12.48 10.83 -8.61
C GLU A 177 -11.32 10.30 -9.45
N ASN A 178 -10.56 11.23 -10.05
CA ASN A 178 -9.31 10.92 -10.74
C ASN A 178 -8.19 11.69 -10.04
N THR A 179 -7.19 10.97 -9.56
CA THR A 179 -6.05 11.53 -8.84
C THR A 179 -4.76 11.24 -9.59
N LEU A 180 -3.97 12.28 -9.88
CA LEU A 180 -2.60 12.14 -10.36
C LEU A 180 -1.64 12.48 -9.22
N ARG A 181 -0.76 11.54 -8.90
CA ARG A 181 0.28 11.71 -7.88
C ARG A 181 1.65 11.57 -8.52
N VAL A 182 2.52 12.54 -8.29
CA VAL A 182 3.93 12.49 -8.68
C VAL A 182 4.78 12.40 -7.42
N CYS A 183 5.71 11.46 -7.39
CA CYS A 183 6.61 11.24 -6.27
C CYS A 183 8.06 11.29 -6.73
N VAL A 184 8.89 11.97 -5.94
CA VAL A 184 10.34 12.03 -6.09
C VAL A 184 10.96 11.47 -4.83
N GLY A 185 11.88 10.52 -4.97
CA GLY A 185 12.57 9.90 -3.85
C GLY A 185 14.05 9.78 -4.12
N VAL A 186 14.87 9.92 -3.09
CA VAL A 186 16.32 9.71 -3.16
C VAL A 186 16.71 8.64 -2.18
N THR A 187 17.38 7.60 -2.67
CA THR A 187 17.96 6.54 -1.84
C THR A 187 19.47 6.75 -1.79
N PHE A 188 19.96 7.09 -0.61
CA PHE A 188 21.40 7.19 -0.36
C PHE A 188 21.95 5.85 0.08
N ASN A 189 23.01 5.39 -0.59
CA ASN A 189 23.70 4.16 -0.23
C ASN A 189 25.20 4.42 -0.26
N GLU A 190 25.75 4.83 0.87
CA GLU A 190 27.17 5.13 1.02
C GLU A 190 27.82 4.27 2.11
N ARG A 191 29.12 4.00 1.95
CA ARG A 191 29.90 3.30 2.97
C ARG A 191 30.36 4.32 4.01
N TRP A 192 29.88 4.25 5.22
CA TRP A 192 30.17 5.19 6.30
C TRP A 192 31.52 4.97 6.97
N PHE A 193 32.14 3.81 6.87
CA PHE A 193 33.41 3.49 7.56
C PHE A 193 34.44 2.96 6.57
N PHE A 194 35.37 3.83 6.15
CA PHE A 194 36.61 3.40 5.51
C PHE A 194 37.69 3.27 6.57
N LYS A 195 38.22 2.06 6.80
CA LYS A 195 39.53 1.93 7.45
C LYS A 195 40.55 2.54 6.50
N ARG A 196 41.12 3.71 6.86
CA ARG A 196 42.33 4.21 6.21
C ARG A 196 43.46 3.25 6.62
N LYS A 197 44.12 2.64 5.66
CA LYS A 197 45.43 2.05 5.88
C LYS A 197 46.36 3.24 6.22
N VAL A 198 46.90 3.26 7.41
CA VAL A 198 48.02 4.08 7.75
C VAL A 198 49.24 3.25 7.42
N ASP A 199 49.95 3.64 6.36
CA ASP A 199 51.27 3.11 6.04
C ASP A 199 52.31 3.70 6.95
#